data_2d5909f67db97cd68590442f427bc6cb
#
_entry.id   2d5909f67db97cd68590442f427bc6cb
#
_cell.length_a   1.000
_cell.length_b   1.000
_cell.length_c   1.000
_cell.angle_alpha   90.00
_cell.angle_beta   90.00
_cell.angle_gamma   90.00
#
_symmetry.space_group_name_H-M   'P 1'
#
loop_
_entity.id
_entity.type
_entity.pdbx_description
1 polymer ?
#
loop_
_entity_poly.entity_id
_entity_poly.type
_entity_poly.pdbx_seq_one_letter_code
_entity_poly.pdbx_strand_id
1 'polypeptide(L)'
;MYTDKECYLAGEELWVKVSVDDEALPGNGLSRVAYVEICDTAQVRAQAKVSLTDGTGWACIRLPQTMHSGMYQLSAYTRYMRNWKADSYPRKHIAVLNVRSVSDEDKLVRNDSTAFQKGGVAAASANPNLMSDKKVYGLREKVSLEWTSAWEDAKELTLSVVRKDCEVLVPQPETASPEPNQGERWVAECEGHIVTARVIGDQLPASLLTQLSCVGKEMNMYEGKKKAEGLYRFYTHGVTDQQDIVLSAQSNDGKAFRMEVESPFVELLPNTLPALHCLYQDSALIARSVALQLAQAMPKAVLPKKLEEKIYGQLPSKTYNLDEYVRFNTVEECMVEFVMGTTIDRKGNQKVIRMLQEDAKDFNLFPALVLVDGVAFYNHSEVLAYNARQVQYIHQYRGSFALGEMFYGGILSLITHRGSMPDMRINDDMQMLAYEFPQERPVFHMPAYGNPEIKASRKPDFRHTLYWAPSVQGQEGVEFYTSDLAGTYEATLQGISEDGKKIEVKCEFEVR
;
A
#
# COMPACT_ATOMS: atom_id res chain seq x y z
N MET A 1 -13.58 11.58 0.59
CA MET A 1 -12.39 11.29 -0.23
C MET A 1 -11.82 12.59 -0.79
N TYR A 2 -10.50 12.84 -0.60
CA TYR A 2 -9.80 14.05 -1.00
C TYR A 2 -8.52 13.68 -1.76
N THR A 3 -8.15 14.48 -2.76
CA THR A 3 -6.91 14.32 -3.53
C THR A 3 -6.05 15.59 -3.41
N ASP A 4 -4.75 15.48 -3.63
CA ASP A 4 -3.85 16.64 -3.57
C ASP A 4 -4.12 17.65 -4.69
N LYS A 5 -4.66 17.23 -5.84
CA LYS A 5 -5.01 18.09 -6.97
C LYS A 5 -6.10 17.46 -7.84
N GLU A 6 -6.55 18.16 -8.86
CA GLU A 6 -7.59 17.71 -9.79
C GLU A 6 -7.04 17.37 -11.18
N CYS A 7 -5.84 17.88 -11.52
CA CYS A 7 -5.18 17.64 -12.80
C CYS A 7 -3.78 17.07 -12.62
N TYR A 8 -3.53 15.93 -13.26
CA TYR A 8 -2.29 15.17 -13.21
C TYR A 8 -1.67 15.01 -14.59
N LEU A 9 -0.35 14.86 -14.64
CA LEU A 9 0.29 14.28 -15.81
C LEU A 9 0.35 12.75 -15.67
N ALA A 10 0.28 12.05 -16.81
CA ALA A 10 0.56 10.61 -16.84
C ALA A 10 1.96 10.34 -16.26
N GLY A 11 2.05 9.42 -15.31
CA GLY A 11 3.28 9.12 -14.58
C GLY A 11 3.46 9.88 -13.26
N GLU A 12 2.62 10.86 -12.92
CA GLU A 12 2.66 11.55 -11.62
C GLU A 12 2.15 10.68 -10.48
N GLU A 13 2.43 11.13 -9.27
CA GLU A 13 1.89 10.58 -8.04
C GLU A 13 0.60 11.33 -7.67
N LEU A 14 -0.44 10.56 -7.39
CA LEU A 14 -1.71 11.02 -6.87
C LEU A 14 -1.76 10.68 -5.39
N TRP A 15 -1.94 11.68 -4.56
CA TRP A 15 -2.18 11.51 -3.14
C TRP A 15 -3.67 11.54 -2.86
N VAL A 16 -4.15 10.52 -2.16
CA VAL A 16 -5.58 10.39 -1.84
C VAL A 16 -5.78 10.08 -0.37
N LYS A 17 -6.67 10.83 0.29
CA LYS A 17 -7.20 10.54 1.62
C LYS A 17 -8.58 9.92 1.48
N VAL A 18 -8.80 8.87 2.26
CA VAL A 18 -10.11 8.21 2.40
C VAL A 18 -10.52 8.28 3.86
N SER A 19 -11.77 8.66 4.10
CA SER A 19 -12.39 8.63 5.43
C SER A 19 -13.68 7.84 5.34
N VAL A 20 -13.91 7.02 6.34
CA VAL A 20 -15.10 6.18 6.46
C VAL A 20 -16.09 6.86 7.38
N ASP A 21 -17.31 7.05 6.90
CA ASP A 21 -18.42 7.56 7.70
C ASP A 21 -19.22 6.39 8.28
N ASP A 22 -19.07 6.18 9.59
CA ASP A 22 -19.78 5.11 10.31
C ASP A 22 -21.22 5.52 10.66
N GLU A 23 -21.51 6.82 10.70
CA GLU A 23 -22.88 7.34 10.93
C GLU A 23 -23.77 7.02 9.72
N ALA A 24 -23.25 7.21 8.51
CA ALA A 24 -23.97 6.89 7.27
C ALA A 24 -24.13 5.38 7.03
N LEU A 25 -23.13 4.58 7.41
CA LEU A 25 -23.12 3.12 7.23
C LEU A 25 -22.61 2.44 8.50
N PRO A 26 -23.49 2.21 9.51
CA PRO A 26 -23.11 1.60 10.78
C PRO A 26 -22.38 0.26 10.62
N GLY A 27 -21.23 0.13 11.27
CA GLY A 27 -20.33 -1.02 11.17
C GLY A 27 -19.24 -0.88 10.12
N ASN A 28 -19.28 0.15 9.24
CA ASN A 28 -18.21 0.43 8.28
C ASN A 28 -16.95 0.96 8.99
N GLY A 29 -17.07 1.65 10.10
CA GLY A 29 -15.95 2.14 10.93
C GLY A 29 -15.05 1.04 11.49
N LEU A 30 -15.51 -0.23 11.49
CA LEU A 30 -14.69 -1.39 11.82
C LEU A 30 -13.68 -1.75 10.71
N SER A 31 -13.83 -1.20 9.49
CA SER A 31 -12.95 -1.51 8.36
C SER A 31 -11.55 -0.92 8.58
N ARG A 32 -10.53 -1.76 8.43
CA ARG A 32 -9.11 -1.38 8.48
C ARG A 32 -8.48 -1.20 7.09
N VAL A 33 -9.28 -1.47 6.05
CA VAL A 33 -8.82 -1.38 4.66
C VAL A 33 -9.88 -0.70 3.80
N ALA A 34 -9.45 0.26 2.99
CA ALA A 34 -10.21 0.80 1.88
C ALA A 34 -9.54 0.48 0.55
N TYR A 35 -10.34 0.35 -0.49
CA TYR A 35 -9.93 0.10 -1.87
C TYR A 35 -10.14 1.37 -2.68
N VAL A 36 -9.15 1.73 -3.46
CA VAL A 36 -9.19 2.88 -4.35
C VAL A 36 -8.92 2.41 -5.77
N GLU A 37 -9.78 2.78 -6.70
CA GLU A 37 -9.66 2.43 -8.12
C GLU A 37 -9.72 3.68 -8.98
N ILE A 38 -8.87 3.75 -10.00
CA ILE A 38 -8.86 4.78 -11.03
C ILE A 38 -9.17 4.11 -12.35
N CYS A 39 -10.31 4.48 -12.93
CA CYS A 39 -10.86 3.82 -14.11
C CYS A 39 -11.17 4.83 -15.24
N ASP A 40 -11.04 4.38 -16.46
CA ASP A 40 -11.77 4.97 -17.59
C ASP A 40 -13.01 4.10 -17.92
N THR A 41 -13.64 4.33 -19.06
CA THR A 41 -14.84 3.58 -19.49
C THR A 41 -14.52 2.15 -19.94
N ALA A 42 -13.25 1.83 -20.21
CA ALA A 42 -12.84 0.54 -20.78
C ALA A 42 -12.15 -0.38 -19.76
N GLN A 43 -11.37 0.20 -18.83
CA GLN A 43 -10.57 -0.61 -17.92
C GLN A 43 -10.13 0.17 -16.68
N VAL A 44 -9.68 -0.58 -15.68
CA VAL A 44 -8.99 -0.07 -14.50
C VAL A 44 -7.57 0.33 -14.90
N ARG A 45 -7.15 1.53 -14.52
CA ARG A 45 -5.83 2.09 -14.82
C ARG A 45 -4.86 2.02 -13.66
N ALA A 46 -5.35 2.22 -12.45
CA ALA A 46 -4.57 2.07 -11.23
C ALA A 46 -5.47 1.67 -10.07
N GLN A 47 -4.90 0.96 -9.12
CA GLN A 47 -5.57 0.48 -7.92
C GLN A 47 -4.64 0.62 -6.71
N ALA A 48 -5.21 0.85 -5.55
CA ALA A 48 -4.48 0.80 -4.29
C ALA A 48 -5.37 0.28 -3.17
N LYS A 49 -4.75 -0.38 -2.20
CA LYS A 49 -5.34 -0.69 -0.90
C LYS A 49 -4.78 0.30 0.11
N VAL A 50 -5.63 0.86 0.93
CA VAL A 50 -5.29 1.93 1.89
C VAL A 50 -5.52 1.41 3.30
N SER A 51 -4.51 1.45 4.15
CA SER A 51 -4.68 1.14 5.57
C SER A 51 -5.47 2.23 6.26
N LEU A 52 -6.52 1.84 6.99
CA LEU A 52 -7.34 2.73 7.78
C LEU A 52 -7.00 2.59 9.27
N THR A 53 -6.80 3.71 9.93
CA THR A 53 -6.72 3.80 11.40
C THR A 53 -7.75 4.82 11.85
N ASP A 54 -8.61 4.43 12.76
CA ASP A 54 -9.73 5.26 13.24
C ASP A 54 -10.57 5.82 12.09
N GLY A 55 -10.91 4.93 11.14
CA GLY A 55 -11.72 5.25 9.97
C GLY A 55 -11.04 6.10 8.91
N THR A 56 -9.77 6.48 9.06
CA THR A 56 -9.07 7.37 8.12
C THR A 56 -7.76 6.78 7.63
N GLY A 57 -7.48 6.92 6.35
CA GLY A 57 -6.22 6.51 5.74
C GLY A 57 -5.90 7.32 4.49
N TRP A 58 -4.67 7.17 4.00
CA TRP A 58 -4.24 7.79 2.75
C TRP A 58 -3.21 6.94 2.03
N ALA A 59 -3.13 7.16 0.73
CA ALA A 59 -2.21 6.46 -0.14
C ALA A 59 -1.57 7.41 -1.16
N CYS A 60 -0.45 6.97 -1.71
CA CYS A 60 0.21 7.58 -2.85
C CYS A 60 0.14 6.60 -4.03
N ILE A 61 -0.59 6.97 -5.08
CA ILE A 61 -0.82 6.12 -6.24
C ILE A 61 -0.03 6.68 -7.41
N ARG A 62 0.90 5.89 -7.97
CA ARG A 62 1.60 6.27 -9.19
C ARG A 62 0.71 6.02 -10.40
N LEU A 63 0.37 7.07 -11.13
CA LEU A 63 -0.38 6.95 -12.37
C LEU A 63 0.49 6.33 -13.46
N PRO A 64 -0.01 5.34 -14.24
CA PRO A 64 0.73 4.80 -15.37
C PRO A 64 1.10 5.85 -16.41
N GLN A 65 2.31 5.78 -16.96
CA GLN A 65 2.75 6.68 -18.03
C GLN A 65 1.99 6.45 -19.36
N THR A 66 1.30 5.32 -19.46
CA THR A 66 0.50 4.90 -20.62
C THR A 66 -0.94 5.41 -20.60
N MET A 67 -1.34 6.14 -19.54
CA MET A 67 -2.66 6.76 -19.50
C MET A 67 -2.78 7.82 -20.60
N HIS A 68 -3.90 7.84 -21.29
CA HIS A 68 -4.20 8.87 -22.30
C HIS A 68 -4.72 10.14 -21.63
N SER A 69 -4.68 11.25 -22.38
CA SER A 69 -5.33 12.48 -21.93
C SER A 69 -6.84 12.30 -21.87
N GLY A 70 -7.46 12.64 -20.75
CA GLY A 70 -8.88 12.46 -20.55
C GLY A 70 -9.32 12.59 -19.09
N MET A 71 -10.61 12.41 -18.87
CA MET A 71 -11.20 12.31 -17.55
C MET A 71 -11.19 10.86 -17.07
N TYR A 72 -10.95 10.69 -15.76
CA TYR A 72 -10.94 9.39 -15.10
C TYR A 72 -11.81 9.44 -13.84
N GLN A 73 -12.43 8.32 -13.52
CA GLN A 73 -13.17 8.17 -12.28
C GLN A 73 -12.27 7.55 -11.20
N LEU A 74 -12.14 8.23 -10.08
CA LEU A 74 -11.58 7.73 -8.84
C LEU A 74 -12.73 7.26 -7.95
N SER A 75 -12.70 6.01 -7.52
CA SER A 75 -13.71 5.42 -6.63
C SER A 75 -13.04 4.89 -5.38
N ALA A 76 -13.70 5.03 -4.22
CA ALA A 76 -13.20 4.47 -2.96
C ALA A 76 -14.31 3.72 -2.22
N TYR A 77 -13.99 2.55 -1.67
CA TYR A 77 -14.92 1.74 -0.90
C TYR A 77 -14.18 0.81 0.05
N THR A 78 -14.91 0.28 1.04
CA THR A 78 -14.43 -0.80 1.91
C THR A 78 -15.05 -2.13 1.49
N ARG A 79 -14.49 -3.24 1.98
CA ARG A 79 -15.11 -4.55 1.77
C ARG A 79 -16.55 -4.59 2.32
N TYR A 80 -16.81 -3.96 3.46
CA TYR A 80 -18.13 -3.88 4.06
C TYR A 80 -19.15 -3.16 3.18
N MET A 81 -18.73 -2.11 2.45
CA MET A 81 -19.59 -1.36 1.52
C MET A 81 -20.14 -2.21 0.37
N ARG A 82 -19.55 -3.37 0.08
CA ARG A 82 -20.08 -4.32 -0.94
C ARG A 82 -21.46 -4.88 -0.58
N ASN A 83 -21.94 -4.64 0.64
CA ASN A 83 -23.33 -4.91 1.02
C ASN A 83 -24.34 -3.94 0.39
N TRP A 84 -23.88 -2.86 -0.21
CA TRP A 84 -24.69 -1.85 -0.91
C TRP A 84 -24.35 -1.80 -2.39
N LYS A 85 -25.26 -1.26 -3.20
CA LYS A 85 -25.04 -1.08 -4.62
C LYS A 85 -23.84 -0.16 -4.86
N ALA A 86 -23.06 -0.48 -5.87
CA ALA A 86 -21.84 0.25 -6.21
C ALA A 86 -22.07 1.74 -6.55
N ASP A 87 -23.28 2.12 -6.99
CA ASP A 87 -23.64 3.51 -7.29
C ASP A 87 -23.62 4.43 -6.07
N SER A 88 -23.66 3.85 -4.85
CA SER A 88 -23.55 4.59 -3.59
C SER A 88 -22.10 4.79 -3.13
N TYR A 89 -21.11 4.22 -3.80
CA TYR A 89 -19.72 4.39 -3.40
C TYR A 89 -19.22 5.80 -3.74
N PRO A 90 -18.44 6.44 -2.86
CA PRO A 90 -17.81 7.73 -3.14
C PRO A 90 -17.02 7.71 -4.43
N ARG A 91 -17.29 8.69 -5.29
CA ARG A 91 -16.62 8.88 -6.58
C ARG A 91 -16.11 10.29 -6.71
N LYS A 92 -15.03 10.45 -7.44
CA LYS A 92 -14.46 11.75 -7.83
C LYS A 92 -13.93 11.64 -9.25
N HIS A 93 -14.15 12.67 -10.08
CA HIS A 93 -13.45 12.76 -11.36
C HIS A 93 -12.10 13.46 -11.17
N ILE A 94 -11.13 13.03 -11.93
CA ILE A 94 -9.80 13.65 -12.07
C ILE A 94 -9.44 13.78 -13.53
N ALA A 95 -8.69 14.81 -13.88
CA ALA A 95 -8.15 15.01 -15.21
C ALA A 95 -6.73 14.45 -15.30
N VAL A 96 -6.39 13.75 -16.37
CA VAL A 96 -5.02 13.33 -16.68
C VAL A 96 -4.63 13.89 -18.05
N LEU A 97 -3.44 14.46 -18.14
CA LEU A 97 -2.83 14.95 -19.38
C LEU A 97 -1.60 14.10 -19.70
N ASN A 98 -1.49 13.63 -20.94
CA ASN A 98 -0.30 12.93 -21.41
C ASN A 98 0.37 13.73 -22.53
N VAL A 99 1.45 14.41 -22.19
CA VAL A 99 2.21 15.23 -23.14
C VAL A 99 3.19 14.42 -24.01
N ARG A 100 3.27 13.10 -23.80
CA ARG A 100 4.18 12.21 -24.53
C ARG A 100 3.48 11.37 -25.60
N SER A 101 2.17 11.21 -25.51
CA SER A 101 1.40 10.42 -26.45
C SER A 101 0.76 11.33 -27.50
N VAL A 102 0.96 10.99 -28.74
CA VAL A 102 0.37 11.67 -29.91
C VAL A 102 -0.72 10.77 -30.49
N SER A 103 -1.44 10.02 -29.63
CA SER A 103 -2.53 9.14 -30.11
C SER A 103 -3.78 9.94 -30.47
N ASP A 104 -4.59 9.38 -31.36
CA ASP A 104 -5.86 10.03 -31.75
C ASP A 104 -6.85 10.16 -30.58
N GLU A 105 -6.68 9.36 -29.52
CA GLU A 105 -7.47 9.42 -28.29
C GLU A 105 -7.17 10.66 -27.47
N ASP A 106 -5.96 11.24 -27.59
CA ASP A 106 -5.55 12.48 -26.91
C ASP A 106 -6.21 13.74 -27.52
N LYS A 107 -6.95 13.61 -28.63
CA LYS A 107 -7.71 14.73 -29.26
C LYS A 107 -8.91 15.21 -28.42
N LEU A 108 -9.23 14.52 -27.31
CA LEU A 108 -10.26 14.94 -26.36
C LEU A 108 -9.84 16.15 -25.52
N VAL A 109 -8.57 16.48 -25.48
CA VAL A 109 -8.04 17.67 -24.77
C VAL A 109 -8.31 18.90 -25.63
N ARG A 110 -9.23 19.75 -25.17
CA ARG A 110 -9.59 20.99 -25.85
C ARG A 110 -9.14 22.21 -25.04
N ASN A 111 -8.33 23.01 -25.65
CA ASN A 111 -7.96 24.34 -25.13
C ASN A 111 -9.10 25.32 -25.51
N ASP A 112 -10.24 25.24 -24.80
CA ASP A 112 -11.47 25.96 -25.11
C ASP A 112 -11.83 26.95 -24.01
N SER A 113 -11.47 28.22 -24.22
CA SER A 113 -11.77 29.31 -23.28
C SER A 113 -13.26 29.58 -23.10
N THR A 114 -14.12 29.14 -24.04
CA THR A 114 -15.57 29.40 -23.98
C THR A 114 -16.28 28.53 -22.94
N ALA A 115 -15.78 27.32 -22.68
CA ALA A 115 -16.31 26.44 -21.64
C ALA A 115 -16.10 27.03 -20.25
N PHE A 116 -14.93 27.67 -19.99
CA PHE A 116 -14.61 28.30 -18.71
C PHE A 116 -15.43 29.55 -18.43
N GLN A 117 -15.81 30.31 -19.46
CA GLN A 117 -16.67 31.49 -19.31
C GLN A 117 -18.10 31.14 -18.90
N LYS A 118 -18.63 29.98 -19.34
CA LYS A 118 -19.97 29.49 -19.00
C LYS A 118 -20.02 28.77 -17.64
N GLY A 119 -18.93 28.19 -17.19
CA GLY A 119 -18.85 27.39 -15.97
C GLY A 119 -18.71 28.21 -14.68
N GLY A 120 -18.63 29.53 -14.76
CA GLY A 120 -18.60 30.40 -13.58
C GLY A 120 -17.47 30.03 -12.60
N VAL A 121 -16.25 29.82 -13.11
CA VAL A 121 -15.10 29.73 -12.19
C VAL A 121 -15.01 31.08 -11.46
N ALA A 122 -15.53 31.13 -10.25
CA ALA A 122 -15.35 32.27 -9.40
C ALA A 122 -13.84 32.48 -9.25
N ALA A 123 -13.38 33.66 -9.70
CA ALA A 123 -12.01 34.07 -9.42
C ALA A 123 -11.77 33.84 -7.92
N ALA A 124 -10.68 33.15 -7.57
CA ALA A 124 -10.34 32.89 -6.18
C ALA A 124 -10.29 34.24 -5.46
N SER A 125 -11.42 34.63 -4.85
CA SER A 125 -11.46 35.79 -3.99
C SER A 125 -10.54 35.44 -2.82
N ALA A 126 -9.59 36.32 -2.53
CA ALA A 126 -8.76 36.20 -1.35
C ALA A 126 -9.68 35.98 -0.16
N ASN A 127 -9.86 34.72 0.24
CA ASN A 127 -10.72 34.38 1.36
C ASN A 127 -9.93 34.73 2.62
N PRO A 128 -10.41 35.64 3.47
CA PRO A 128 -9.69 36.09 4.65
C PRO A 128 -9.41 34.94 5.64
N ASN A 129 -9.96 33.76 5.37
CA ASN A 129 -9.87 32.60 6.24
C ASN A 129 -8.67 31.68 5.96
N LEU A 130 -7.95 31.84 4.86
CA LEU A 130 -6.69 31.14 4.55
C LEU A 130 -5.71 32.16 3.94
N MET A 131 -4.58 32.37 4.58
CA MET A 131 -3.62 33.42 4.17
C MET A 131 -2.18 32.90 4.21
N SER A 132 -1.39 33.35 3.26
CA SER A 132 0.07 33.21 3.30
C SER A 132 0.71 34.48 3.90
N ASP A 133 1.82 34.33 4.61
CA ASP A 133 2.56 35.44 5.22
C ASP A 133 3.09 36.45 4.18
N LYS A 134 3.29 35.99 2.94
CA LYS A 134 3.68 36.83 1.81
C LYS A 134 2.91 36.49 0.55
N LYS A 135 2.84 37.38 -0.41
CA LYS A 135 2.28 37.13 -1.75
C LYS A 135 3.32 36.66 -2.77
N VAL A 136 4.60 36.91 -2.52
CA VAL A 136 5.71 36.54 -3.42
C VAL A 136 6.85 35.97 -2.59
N TYR A 137 7.36 34.82 -3.00
CA TYR A 137 8.48 34.12 -2.38
C TYR A 137 9.61 33.88 -3.40
N GLY A 138 10.82 33.74 -2.88
CA GLY A 138 11.94 33.20 -3.64
C GLY A 138 11.96 31.69 -3.73
N LEU A 139 12.92 31.14 -4.49
CA LEU A 139 13.16 29.68 -4.53
C LEU A 139 13.69 29.18 -3.19
N ARG A 140 13.26 28.00 -2.76
CA ARG A 140 13.67 27.38 -1.49
C ARG A 140 13.45 28.29 -0.28
N GLU A 141 12.43 29.11 -0.35
CA GLU A 141 12.03 30.01 0.72
C GLU A 141 10.94 29.40 1.59
N LYS A 142 10.96 29.73 2.86
CA LYS A 142 9.95 29.30 3.82
C LYS A 142 8.64 30.05 3.59
N VAL A 143 7.54 29.33 3.57
CA VAL A 143 6.16 29.80 3.49
C VAL A 143 5.47 29.46 4.79
N SER A 144 4.74 30.42 5.36
CA SER A 144 3.81 30.21 6.45
C SER A 144 2.38 30.41 5.94
N LEU A 145 1.54 29.38 6.11
CA LEU A 145 0.09 29.46 5.85
C LEU A 145 -0.64 29.40 7.17
N GLU A 146 -1.57 30.32 7.36
CA GLU A 146 -2.44 30.39 8.53
C GLU A 146 -3.90 30.38 8.09
N TRP A 147 -4.77 29.82 8.92
CA TRP A 147 -6.20 29.85 8.73
C TRP A 147 -6.93 30.22 10.03
N THR A 148 -8.14 30.73 9.90
CA THR A 148 -8.91 31.20 11.06
C THR A 148 -9.42 30.04 11.89
N SER A 149 -9.54 30.24 13.20
CA SER A 149 -10.09 29.32 14.19
C SER A 149 -11.53 28.84 13.92
N ALA A 150 -12.21 29.46 12.95
CA ALA A 150 -13.57 29.08 12.56
C ALA A 150 -13.74 27.59 12.18
N TRP A 151 -12.63 26.84 12.00
CA TRP A 151 -12.65 25.43 11.65
C TRP A 151 -11.91 24.52 12.65
N GLU A 152 -11.65 25.02 13.87
CA GLU A 152 -11.08 24.22 14.95
C GLU A 152 -11.89 22.95 15.21
N ASP A 153 -13.22 23.07 15.11
CA ASP A 153 -14.19 22.00 15.33
C ASP A 153 -14.54 21.21 14.05
N ALA A 154 -13.80 21.41 12.95
CA ALA A 154 -14.05 20.65 11.73
C ALA A 154 -13.79 19.15 11.96
N LYS A 155 -14.69 18.28 11.51
CA LYS A 155 -14.52 16.81 11.57
C LYS A 155 -13.28 16.36 10.80
N GLU A 156 -13.00 17.03 9.68
CA GLU A 156 -11.86 16.74 8.81
C GLU A 156 -11.33 18.00 8.14
N LEU A 157 -10.01 18.13 8.11
CA LEU A 157 -9.31 19.15 7.31
C LEU A 157 -8.12 18.52 6.60
N THR A 158 -7.99 18.82 5.31
CA THR A 158 -6.88 18.37 4.43
C THR A 158 -6.32 19.59 3.73
N LEU A 159 -5.01 19.73 3.68
CA LEU A 159 -4.34 20.85 2.99
C LEU A 159 -3.47 20.33 1.86
N SER A 160 -3.59 20.97 0.70
CA SER A 160 -2.68 20.79 -0.44
C SER A 160 -2.16 22.14 -0.93
N VAL A 161 -0.90 22.17 -1.40
CA VAL A 161 -0.29 23.34 -2.04
C VAL A 161 0.34 22.88 -3.34
N VAL A 162 -0.21 23.35 -4.46
CA VAL A 162 0.13 22.84 -5.79
C VAL A 162 0.41 23.99 -6.76
N ARG A 163 1.37 23.80 -7.66
CA ARG A 163 1.64 24.75 -8.74
C ARG A 163 0.49 24.75 -9.75
N LYS A 164 0.03 25.94 -10.13
CA LYS A 164 -1.08 26.12 -11.07
C LYS A 164 -0.55 26.24 -12.50
N ASP A 165 -0.44 25.11 -13.21
CA ASP A 165 0.05 25.07 -14.60
C ASP A 165 -1.06 24.94 -15.63
N CYS A 166 -2.25 24.48 -15.21
CA CYS A 166 -3.42 24.34 -16.04
C CYS A 166 -4.69 24.63 -15.23
N GLU A 167 -5.72 25.10 -15.92
CA GLU A 167 -7.07 25.18 -15.38
C GLU A 167 -7.90 24.05 -16.00
N VAL A 168 -8.63 23.31 -15.18
CA VAL A 168 -9.47 22.19 -15.62
C VAL A 168 -10.87 22.37 -15.09
N LEU A 169 -11.85 21.99 -15.90
CA LEU A 169 -13.22 21.82 -15.46
C LEU A 169 -13.43 20.35 -15.14
N VAL A 170 -13.60 20.03 -13.87
CA VAL A 170 -13.79 18.66 -13.38
C VAL A 170 -15.18 18.53 -12.77
N PRO A 171 -16.21 18.23 -13.58
CA PRO A 171 -17.56 17.99 -13.07
C PRO A 171 -17.54 16.79 -12.14
N GLN A 172 -17.99 16.99 -10.91
CA GLN A 172 -18.00 15.91 -9.93
C GLN A 172 -19.23 15.01 -10.11
N PRO A 173 -19.09 13.69 -9.99
CA PRO A 173 -20.21 12.76 -10.13
C PRO A 173 -21.14 12.86 -8.91
N GLU A 174 -22.42 12.63 -9.15
CA GLU A 174 -23.38 12.45 -8.06
C GLU A 174 -23.23 11.05 -7.46
N THR A 175 -23.33 10.95 -6.16
CA THR A 175 -23.34 9.68 -5.44
C THR A 175 -24.77 9.36 -5.02
N ALA A 176 -25.25 8.17 -5.39
CA ALA A 176 -26.60 7.72 -5.01
C ALA A 176 -26.68 7.41 -3.51
N SER A 177 -27.87 7.48 -2.95
CA SER A 177 -28.12 7.01 -1.59
C SER A 177 -27.83 5.51 -1.45
N PRO A 178 -27.31 5.04 -0.31
CA PRO A 178 -27.01 3.65 -0.09
C PRO A 178 -28.27 2.76 -0.19
N GLU A 179 -28.31 1.87 -1.17
CA GLU A 179 -29.32 0.83 -1.31
C GLU A 179 -28.70 -0.53 -1.04
N PRO A 180 -29.36 -1.39 -0.22
CA PRO A 180 -28.84 -2.73 0.06
C PRO A 180 -28.65 -3.58 -1.20
N ASN A 181 -27.52 -4.27 -1.28
CA ASN A 181 -27.29 -5.25 -2.33
C ASN A 181 -27.93 -6.60 -1.94
N GLN A 182 -28.44 -7.33 -2.95
CA GLN A 182 -28.96 -8.68 -2.75
C GLN A 182 -27.84 -9.67 -3.02
N GLY A 183 -27.57 -10.57 -2.07
CA GLY A 183 -26.57 -11.60 -2.27
C GLY A 183 -25.75 -11.92 -1.02
N GLU A 184 -24.49 -12.31 -1.21
CA GLU A 184 -23.56 -12.63 -0.14
C GLU A 184 -23.33 -11.42 0.78
N ARG A 185 -23.37 -11.64 2.09
CA ARG A 185 -23.01 -10.61 3.06
C ARG A 185 -21.49 -10.51 3.21
N TRP A 186 -20.98 -9.30 3.09
CA TRP A 186 -19.58 -8.96 3.23
C TRP A 186 -19.29 -8.44 4.63
N VAL A 187 -18.29 -9.02 5.29
CA VAL A 187 -17.83 -8.57 6.60
C VAL A 187 -16.77 -7.49 6.43
N ALA A 188 -16.69 -6.58 7.42
CA ALA A 188 -15.62 -5.61 7.51
C ALA A 188 -14.26 -6.30 7.73
N GLU A 189 -13.21 -5.71 7.21
CA GLU A 189 -11.83 -6.14 7.45
C GLU A 189 -11.32 -5.52 8.76
N CYS A 190 -11.73 -6.12 9.88
CA CYS A 190 -11.49 -5.56 11.22
C CYS A 190 -10.06 -5.79 11.73
N GLU A 191 -9.40 -6.85 11.31
CA GLU A 191 -8.04 -7.22 11.76
C GLU A 191 -6.97 -6.75 10.78
N GLY A 192 -7.32 -6.60 9.51
CA GLY A 192 -6.45 -6.25 8.41
C GLY A 192 -7.00 -6.78 7.09
N HIS A 193 -6.18 -6.75 6.06
CA HIS A 193 -6.60 -7.18 4.72
C HIS A 193 -6.93 -8.66 4.65
N ILE A 194 -8.02 -9.01 3.94
CA ILE A 194 -8.44 -10.39 3.70
C ILE A 194 -8.02 -10.82 2.30
N VAL A 195 -6.96 -11.63 2.22
CA VAL A 195 -6.56 -12.27 0.96
C VAL A 195 -7.48 -13.46 0.71
N THR A 196 -8.10 -13.50 -0.45
CA THR A 196 -8.93 -14.64 -0.88
C THR A 196 -8.19 -15.41 -1.96
N ALA A 197 -8.10 -16.73 -1.82
CA ALA A 197 -7.47 -17.58 -2.82
C ALA A 197 -8.27 -18.86 -3.06
N ARG A 198 -8.21 -19.34 -4.27
CA ARG A 198 -8.89 -20.56 -4.74
C ARG A 198 -7.89 -21.67 -4.98
N VAL A 199 -8.16 -22.84 -4.43
CA VAL A 199 -7.42 -24.07 -4.74
C VAL A 199 -7.87 -24.61 -6.09
N ILE A 200 -6.91 -24.92 -6.94
CA ILE A 200 -7.17 -25.43 -8.30
C ILE A 200 -7.06 -26.95 -8.31
N GLY A 201 -8.10 -27.61 -8.80
CA GLY A 201 -8.16 -29.07 -8.96
C GLY A 201 -9.58 -29.57 -9.18
N ASP A 202 -9.73 -30.69 -9.89
CA ASP A 202 -11.02 -31.27 -10.25
C ASP A 202 -11.71 -32.01 -9.07
N GLN A 203 -10.90 -32.57 -8.16
CA GLN A 203 -11.37 -33.27 -6.98
C GLN A 203 -10.56 -32.81 -5.77
N LEU A 204 -11.15 -31.93 -4.98
CA LEU A 204 -10.50 -31.40 -3.79
C LEU A 204 -10.81 -32.27 -2.56
N PRO A 205 -9.83 -32.53 -1.69
CA PRO A 205 -10.05 -33.16 -0.41
C PRO A 205 -10.99 -32.33 0.47
N ALA A 206 -11.70 -33.00 1.36
CA ALA A 206 -12.64 -32.37 2.30
C ALA A 206 -11.90 -31.35 3.22
N SER A 207 -10.66 -31.67 3.59
CA SER A 207 -9.77 -30.80 4.41
C SER A 207 -8.44 -30.62 3.71
N LEU A 208 -7.99 -29.36 3.68
CA LEU A 208 -6.69 -28.94 3.18
C LEU A 208 -6.05 -28.02 4.22
N LEU A 209 -4.80 -28.23 4.52
CA LEU A 209 -3.96 -27.26 5.20
C LEU A 209 -3.55 -26.21 4.17
N THR A 210 -4.07 -25.00 4.32
CA THR A 210 -3.76 -23.89 3.42
C THR A 210 -3.06 -22.77 4.18
N GLN A 211 -2.04 -22.19 3.58
CA GLN A 211 -1.18 -21.23 4.23
C GLN A 211 -0.75 -20.12 3.26
N LEU A 212 -0.68 -18.92 3.80
CA LEU A 212 -0.05 -17.75 3.19
C LEU A 212 1.13 -17.35 4.06
N SER A 213 2.33 -17.29 3.49
CA SER A 213 3.54 -16.78 4.14
C SER A 213 4.06 -15.57 3.39
N CYS A 214 4.43 -14.50 4.10
CA CYS A 214 5.15 -13.39 3.50
C CYS A 214 6.65 -13.70 3.52
N VAL A 215 7.30 -13.53 2.36
CA VAL A 215 8.73 -13.74 2.24
C VAL A 215 9.49 -12.59 2.87
N GLY A 216 10.36 -12.88 3.82
CA GLY A 216 11.14 -11.85 4.50
C GLY A 216 11.85 -12.39 5.73
N LYS A 217 12.55 -11.49 6.42
CA LYS A 217 13.26 -11.84 7.65
C LYS A 217 12.33 -11.95 8.88
N GLU A 218 11.11 -11.45 8.76
CA GLU A 218 10.06 -11.55 9.77
C GLU A 218 9.12 -12.70 9.45
N MET A 219 8.58 -13.36 10.46
CA MET A 219 7.57 -14.40 10.27
C MET A 219 6.17 -13.79 10.21
N ASN A 220 5.62 -13.68 9.01
CA ASN A 220 4.23 -13.30 8.76
C ASN A 220 3.54 -14.46 8.01
N MET A 221 2.84 -15.30 8.76
CA MET A 221 2.24 -16.54 8.26
C MET A 221 0.80 -16.67 8.74
N TYR A 222 -0.10 -16.96 7.80
CA TYR A 222 -1.54 -16.98 8.03
C TYR A 222 -2.15 -18.28 7.52
N GLU A 223 -2.99 -18.89 8.36
CA GLU A 223 -3.77 -20.06 7.97
C GLU A 223 -5.02 -19.67 7.19
N GLY A 224 -5.31 -20.38 6.11
CA GLY A 224 -6.51 -20.17 5.32
C GLY A 224 -7.76 -20.75 5.98
N LYS A 225 -8.79 -19.91 6.15
CA LYS A 225 -10.10 -20.35 6.63
C LYS A 225 -11.02 -20.68 5.45
N LYS A 226 -11.52 -21.92 5.40
CA LYS A 226 -12.40 -22.38 4.34
C LYS A 226 -13.71 -21.59 4.33
N LYS A 227 -14.03 -20.96 3.20
CA LYS A 227 -15.27 -20.20 2.99
C LYS A 227 -16.30 -21.00 2.19
N ALA A 228 -15.84 -21.68 1.16
CA ALA A 228 -16.61 -22.55 0.30
C ALA A 228 -15.70 -23.66 -0.22
N GLU A 229 -16.21 -24.56 -1.05
CA GLU A 229 -15.38 -25.57 -1.69
C GLU A 229 -14.27 -24.93 -2.53
N GLY A 230 -13.03 -25.28 -2.22
CA GLY A 230 -11.84 -24.74 -2.86
C GLY A 230 -11.54 -23.25 -2.56
N LEU A 231 -12.38 -22.53 -1.84
CA LEU A 231 -12.21 -21.11 -1.56
C LEU A 231 -11.77 -20.87 -0.10
N TYR A 232 -10.63 -20.20 0.05
CA TYR A 232 -10.02 -19.91 1.35
C TYR A 232 -9.78 -18.41 1.53
N ARG A 233 -9.89 -17.94 2.78
CA ARG A 233 -9.59 -16.56 3.19
C ARG A 233 -8.48 -16.55 4.22
N PHE A 234 -7.50 -15.69 3.98
CA PHE A 234 -6.38 -15.45 4.89
C PHE A 234 -6.60 -14.06 5.50
N TYR A 235 -6.74 -14.02 6.83
CA TYR A 235 -6.92 -12.79 7.59
C TYR A 235 -5.54 -12.28 7.96
N THR A 236 -5.01 -11.36 7.16
CA THR A 236 -3.66 -10.83 7.35
C THR A 236 -3.69 -9.60 8.27
N HIS A 237 -2.74 -9.53 9.17
CA HIS A 237 -2.56 -8.39 10.08
C HIS A 237 -1.08 -8.03 10.17
N GLY A 238 -0.78 -6.74 10.39
CA GLY A 238 0.60 -6.28 10.54
C GLY A 238 1.45 -6.31 9.27
N VAL A 239 0.87 -6.59 8.11
CA VAL A 239 1.55 -6.61 6.81
C VAL A 239 1.05 -5.48 5.95
N THR A 240 1.98 -4.71 5.41
CA THR A 240 1.74 -3.51 4.60
C THR A 240 2.64 -3.49 3.38
N ASP A 241 2.27 -2.66 2.41
CA ASP A 241 3.04 -2.40 1.20
C ASP A 241 3.25 -3.63 0.30
N GLN A 242 4.17 -3.56 -0.64
CA GLN A 242 4.46 -4.65 -1.56
C GLN A 242 5.38 -5.68 -0.91
N GLN A 243 4.95 -6.94 -0.92
CA GLN A 243 5.75 -8.07 -0.45
C GLN A 243 5.58 -9.29 -1.36
N ASP A 244 6.60 -10.12 -1.44
CA ASP A 244 6.45 -11.43 -2.04
C ASP A 244 5.74 -12.34 -1.04
N ILE A 245 4.73 -13.08 -1.50
CA ILE A 245 4.01 -14.07 -0.71
C ILE A 245 4.16 -15.45 -1.32
N VAL A 246 4.13 -16.46 -0.47
CA VAL A 246 4.03 -17.88 -0.87
C VAL A 246 2.70 -18.42 -0.38
N LEU A 247 1.92 -18.98 -1.30
CA LEU A 247 0.71 -19.73 -1.03
C LEU A 247 0.99 -21.21 -1.13
N SER A 248 0.52 -21.98 -0.16
CA SER A 248 0.58 -23.45 -0.17
C SER A 248 -0.75 -24.05 0.24
N ALA A 249 -1.09 -25.20 -0.38
CA ALA A 249 -2.23 -26.02 -0.01
C ALA A 249 -1.83 -27.49 -0.04
N GLN A 250 -2.05 -28.19 1.06
CA GLN A 250 -1.66 -29.58 1.19
C GLN A 250 -2.78 -30.40 1.86
N SER A 251 -3.03 -31.62 1.36
CA SER A 251 -3.90 -32.59 2.03
C SER A 251 -3.17 -33.35 3.14
N ASN A 252 -3.90 -34.00 4.00
CA ASN A 252 -3.35 -34.74 5.14
C ASN A 252 -2.40 -35.89 4.72
N ASP A 253 -2.54 -36.42 3.51
CA ASP A 253 -1.66 -37.43 2.94
C ASP A 253 -0.41 -36.84 2.23
N GLY A 254 -0.25 -35.53 2.29
CA GLY A 254 0.92 -34.83 1.75
C GLY A 254 0.81 -34.45 0.27
N LYS A 255 -0.35 -34.64 -0.37
CA LYS A 255 -0.57 -34.20 -1.74
C LYS A 255 -0.78 -32.68 -1.76
N ALA A 256 -0.03 -32.02 -2.60
CA ALA A 256 -0.04 -30.60 -2.73
C ALA A 256 -0.96 -30.11 -3.86
N PHE A 257 -1.46 -28.89 -3.74
CA PHE A 257 -2.40 -28.25 -4.65
C PHE A 257 -1.99 -26.80 -4.90
N ARG A 258 -2.14 -26.36 -6.13
CA ARG A 258 -1.92 -24.96 -6.51
C ARG A 258 -3.07 -24.07 -6.01
N MET A 259 -2.75 -22.85 -5.59
CA MET A 259 -3.72 -21.82 -5.24
C MET A 259 -3.58 -20.61 -6.17
N GLU A 260 -4.69 -19.96 -6.47
CA GLU A 260 -4.71 -18.70 -7.20
C GLU A 260 -5.42 -17.62 -6.38
N VAL A 261 -4.80 -16.44 -6.29
CA VAL A 261 -5.36 -15.29 -5.56
C VAL A 261 -6.48 -14.67 -6.37
N GLU A 262 -7.62 -14.43 -5.72
CA GLU A 262 -8.73 -13.66 -6.31
C GLU A 262 -8.50 -12.16 -6.09
N SER A 263 -8.79 -11.35 -7.10
CA SER A 263 -8.74 -9.88 -6.96
C SER A 263 -9.74 -9.42 -5.90
N PRO A 264 -9.33 -8.60 -4.93
CA PRO A 264 -10.24 -8.03 -3.95
C PRO A 264 -11.02 -6.82 -4.51
N PHE A 265 -10.65 -6.32 -5.68
CA PHE A 265 -11.24 -5.15 -6.29
C PHE A 265 -12.56 -5.47 -7.02
N VAL A 266 -13.43 -4.47 -7.12
CA VAL A 266 -14.76 -4.62 -7.77
C VAL A 266 -14.71 -4.25 -9.25
N GLU A 267 -13.71 -3.47 -9.66
CA GLU A 267 -13.54 -2.95 -11.03
C GLU A 267 -14.73 -2.05 -11.45
N LEU A 268 -14.84 -0.91 -10.78
CA LEU A 268 -15.96 0.03 -10.92
C LEU A 268 -15.80 0.92 -12.17
N LEU A 269 -16.04 0.34 -13.34
CA LEU A 269 -15.96 1.07 -14.60
C LEU A 269 -17.16 2.03 -14.76
N PRO A 270 -16.95 3.32 -15.05
CA PRO A 270 -18.03 4.24 -15.36
C PRO A 270 -18.60 3.98 -16.76
N ASN A 271 -19.91 4.10 -16.91
CA ASN A 271 -20.55 3.99 -18.23
C ASN A 271 -20.13 5.12 -19.17
N THR A 272 -19.97 6.32 -18.62
CA THR A 272 -19.57 7.53 -19.36
C THR A 272 -18.69 8.41 -18.49
N LEU A 273 -17.80 9.15 -19.13
CA LEU A 273 -16.99 10.19 -18.49
C LEU A 273 -17.23 11.53 -19.21
N PRO A 274 -17.21 12.65 -18.50
CA PRO A 274 -17.30 13.95 -19.12
C PRO A 274 -16.11 14.21 -20.05
N ALA A 275 -16.29 15.08 -21.04
CA ALA A 275 -15.19 15.53 -21.88
C ALA A 275 -14.19 16.34 -21.05
N LEU A 276 -12.91 16.17 -21.32
CA LEU A 276 -11.86 16.96 -20.69
C LEU A 276 -11.82 18.35 -21.32
N HIS A 277 -12.07 19.38 -20.51
CA HIS A 277 -11.88 20.77 -20.85
C HIS A 277 -10.75 21.34 -20.00
N CYS A 278 -9.68 21.79 -20.65
CA CYS A 278 -8.56 22.39 -19.93
C CYS A 278 -7.97 23.58 -20.69
N LEU A 279 -7.45 24.54 -19.92
CA LEU A 279 -6.66 25.66 -20.41
C LEU A 279 -5.24 25.51 -19.90
N TYR A 280 -4.25 25.47 -20.77
CA TYR A 280 -2.85 25.37 -20.43
C TYR A 280 -1.95 26.03 -21.48
N GLN A 281 -0.73 26.30 -21.08
CA GLN A 281 0.34 26.69 -21.98
C GLN A 281 1.24 25.48 -22.24
N ASP A 282 1.47 25.16 -23.51
CA ASP A 282 2.30 24.00 -23.91
C ASP A 282 3.67 23.99 -23.24
N SER A 283 4.31 25.18 -23.16
CA SER A 283 5.63 25.32 -22.50
C SER A 283 5.59 24.95 -21.03
N ALA A 284 4.51 25.27 -20.31
CA ALA A 284 4.37 24.95 -18.89
C ALA A 284 4.18 23.45 -18.67
N LEU A 285 3.35 22.78 -19.49
CA LEU A 285 3.16 21.34 -19.41
C LEU A 285 4.41 20.55 -19.82
N ILE A 286 5.13 20.99 -20.84
CA ILE A 286 6.41 20.39 -21.24
C ILE A 286 7.43 20.52 -20.10
N ALA A 287 7.56 21.70 -19.50
CA ALA A 287 8.45 21.92 -18.36
C ALA A 287 8.09 21.01 -17.17
N ARG A 288 6.79 20.85 -16.86
CA ARG A 288 6.30 19.94 -15.82
C ARG A 288 6.64 18.48 -16.14
N SER A 289 6.47 18.06 -17.39
CA SER A 289 6.83 16.70 -17.83
C SER A 289 8.33 16.44 -17.71
N VAL A 290 9.19 17.39 -18.08
CA VAL A 290 10.65 17.29 -17.91
C VAL A 290 11.02 17.21 -16.43
N ALA A 291 10.43 18.06 -15.59
CA ALA A 291 10.63 18.06 -14.14
C ALA A 291 10.25 16.71 -13.51
N LEU A 292 9.12 16.12 -13.94
CA LEU A 292 8.67 14.80 -13.51
C LEU A 292 9.69 13.71 -13.89
N GLN A 293 10.22 13.72 -15.11
CA GLN A 293 11.20 12.74 -15.57
C GLN A 293 12.51 12.84 -14.75
N LEU A 294 12.97 14.06 -14.52
CA LEU A 294 14.17 14.30 -13.71
C LEU A 294 13.98 13.85 -12.26
N ALA A 295 12.82 14.13 -11.66
CA ALA A 295 12.49 13.66 -10.31
C ALA A 295 12.44 12.13 -10.22
N GLN A 296 11.89 11.46 -11.23
CA GLN A 296 11.83 9.99 -11.29
C GLN A 296 13.19 9.33 -11.51
N ALA A 297 14.12 10.01 -12.20
CA ALA A 297 15.48 9.51 -12.39
C ALA A 297 16.34 9.58 -11.11
N MET A 298 15.91 10.35 -10.09
CA MET A 298 16.62 10.46 -8.83
C MET A 298 16.23 9.32 -7.88
N PRO A 299 17.21 8.65 -7.23
CA PRO A 299 16.91 7.60 -6.26
C PRO A 299 16.17 8.18 -5.05
N LYS A 300 15.04 7.57 -4.70
CA LYS A 300 14.35 7.85 -3.44
C LYS A 300 15.13 7.20 -2.29
N ALA A 301 15.30 7.92 -1.19
CA ALA A 301 15.88 7.33 0.02
C ALA A 301 14.88 6.32 0.59
N VAL A 302 15.29 5.07 0.67
CA VAL A 302 14.54 4.03 1.37
C VAL A 302 15.08 3.97 2.80
N LEU A 303 14.24 4.28 3.77
CA LEU A 303 14.60 4.12 5.18
C LEU A 303 14.55 2.61 5.51
N PRO A 304 15.63 2.04 6.09
CA PRO A 304 15.61 0.65 6.48
C PRO A 304 14.59 0.43 7.60
N LYS A 305 13.66 -0.51 7.38
CA LYS A 305 12.73 -0.95 8.42
C LYS A 305 13.51 -1.74 9.48
N LYS A 306 13.30 -1.45 10.76
CA LYS A 306 13.88 -2.23 11.85
C LYS A 306 13.20 -3.60 11.89
N LEU A 307 14.00 -4.65 11.75
CA LEU A 307 13.48 -6.03 11.79
C LEU A 307 13.14 -6.43 13.23
N GLU A 308 12.03 -7.11 13.43
CA GLU A 308 11.68 -7.75 14.68
C GLU A 308 12.10 -9.23 14.63
N GLU A 309 12.94 -9.65 15.59
CA GLU A 309 13.37 -11.06 15.72
C GLU A 309 12.37 -11.92 16.51
N LYS A 310 11.19 -11.39 16.79
CA LYS A 310 10.17 -12.07 17.60
C LYS A 310 9.24 -12.91 16.74
N ILE A 311 9.04 -14.16 17.15
CA ILE A 311 7.99 -15.04 16.62
C ILE A 311 6.96 -15.27 17.73
N TYR A 312 5.69 -14.99 17.46
CA TYR A 312 4.60 -15.02 18.45
C TYR A 312 4.94 -14.25 19.74
N GLY A 313 5.64 -13.11 19.62
CA GLY A 313 6.06 -12.29 20.77
C GLY A 313 7.24 -12.86 21.55
N GLN A 314 7.78 -14.01 21.18
CA GLN A 314 8.93 -14.66 21.83
C GLN A 314 10.23 -14.36 21.09
N LEU A 315 11.28 -14.09 21.84
CA LEU A 315 12.65 -14.04 21.33
C LEU A 315 13.16 -15.46 21.06
N PRO A 316 14.10 -15.64 20.11
CA PRO A 316 14.72 -16.95 19.91
C PRO A 316 15.43 -17.44 21.18
N SER A 317 15.19 -18.70 21.54
CA SER A 317 15.88 -19.37 22.64
C SER A 317 17.38 -19.50 22.38
N LYS A 318 17.76 -19.59 21.11
CA LYS A 318 19.14 -19.59 20.65
C LYS A 318 19.28 -19.06 19.22
N THR A 319 20.31 -18.28 18.99
CA THR A 319 20.68 -17.73 17.69
C THR A 319 22.09 -18.16 17.31
N TYR A 320 22.24 -18.61 16.07
CA TYR A 320 23.55 -18.91 15.46
C TYR A 320 23.74 -17.94 14.29
N ASN A 321 24.80 -17.12 14.36
CA ASN A 321 25.25 -16.30 13.25
C ASN A 321 26.26 -17.13 12.45
N LEU A 322 25.88 -17.61 11.26
CA LEU A 322 26.70 -18.52 10.45
C LEU A 322 27.98 -17.84 9.91
N ASP A 323 28.03 -16.52 9.93
CA ASP A 323 29.24 -15.77 9.54
C ASP A 323 30.37 -15.91 10.57
N GLU A 324 30.07 -16.34 11.79
CA GLU A 324 31.03 -16.56 12.87
C GLU A 324 31.58 -17.99 12.91
N TYR A 325 31.04 -18.90 12.07
CA TYR A 325 31.43 -20.31 12.04
C TYR A 325 32.14 -20.66 10.73
N VAL A 326 32.79 -21.82 10.72
CA VAL A 326 33.33 -22.40 9.49
C VAL A 326 32.18 -22.67 8.52
N ARG A 327 32.32 -22.21 7.30
CA ARG A 327 31.26 -22.32 6.28
C ARG A 327 31.18 -23.72 5.70
N PHE A 328 30.07 -24.37 6.00
CA PHE A 328 29.68 -25.65 5.40
C PHE A 328 28.92 -25.47 4.08
N ASN A 329 28.75 -26.55 3.32
CA ASN A 329 28.02 -26.48 2.04
C ASN A 329 26.53 -26.59 2.23
N THR A 330 26.08 -27.40 3.19
CA THR A 330 24.66 -27.67 3.44
C THR A 330 24.21 -27.28 4.85
N VAL A 331 22.94 -26.99 5.00
CA VAL A 331 22.33 -26.74 6.32
C VAL A 331 22.43 -28.00 7.19
N GLU A 332 22.33 -29.22 6.60
CA GLU A 332 22.50 -30.47 7.34
C GLU A 332 23.87 -30.56 8.04
N GLU A 333 24.93 -30.21 7.34
CA GLU A 333 26.29 -30.17 7.91
C GLU A 333 26.36 -29.19 9.09
N CYS A 334 25.80 -27.99 8.97
CA CYS A 334 25.72 -27.02 10.08
C CYS A 334 24.92 -27.56 11.28
N MET A 335 23.79 -28.24 11.00
CA MET A 335 22.93 -28.82 12.04
C MET A 335 23.64 -29.91 12.82
N VAL A 336 24.46 -30.74 12.17
CA VAL A 336 25.20 -31.82 12.81
C VAL A 336 26.41 -31.31 13.59
N GLU A 337 27.12 -30.29 13.07
CA GLU A 337 28.41 -29.87 13.63
C GLU A 337 28.27 -28.91 14.81
N PHE A 338 27.36 -27.94 14.76
CA PHE A 338 27.29 -26.91 15.80
C PHE A 338 25.90 -26.43 16.23
N VAL A 339 24.83 -26.76 15.52
CA VAL A 339 23.49 -26.37 15.92
C VAL A 339 22.94 -27.31 17.00
N MET A 340 23.27 -27.00 18.24
CA MET A 340 22.90 -27.84 19.39
C MET A 340 21.39 -27.81 19.68
N GLY A 341 20.87 -28.92 20.22
CA GLY A 341 19.45 -29.02 20.63
C GLY A 341 18.51 -29.31 19.50
N THR A 342 19.05 -29.79 18.38
CA THR A 342 18.29 -30.33 17.24
C THR A 342 18.75 -31.74 16.94
N THR A 343 17.84 -32.59 16.42
CA THR A 343 18.15 -33.91 15.88
C THR A 343 17.50 -34.09 14.54
N ILE A 344 18.12 -34.92 13.69
CA ILE A 344 17.63 -35.25 12.37
C ILE A 344 17.26 -36.74 12.37
N ASP A 345 15.96 -37.01 12.43
CA ASP A 345 15.46 -38.37 12.36
C ASP A 345 15.15 -38.76 10.91
N ARG A 346 15.24 -40.04 10.59
CA ARG A 346 14.86 -40.58 9.30
C ARG A 346 13.53 -41.34 9.40
N LYS A 347 12.55 -40.92 8.62
CA LYS A 347 11.25 -41.60 8.47
C LYS A 347 11.08 -42.04 7.01
N GLY A 348 11.50 -43.26 6.70
CA GLY A 348 11.63 -43.72 5.31
C GLY A 348 12.70 -42.94 4.56
N ASN A 349 12.33 -42.36 3.42
CA ASN A 349 13.21 -41.52 2.62
C ASN A 349 13.24 -40.03 3.05
N GLN A 350 12.41 -39.65 4.00
CA GLN A 350 12.30 -38.27 4.48
C GLN A 350 13.13 -38.07 5.74
N LYS A 351 13.78 -36.93 5.85
CA LYS A 351 14.45 -36.44 7.05
C LYS A 351 13.50 -35.51 7.81
N VAL A 352 13.45 -35.64 9.14
CA VAL A 352 12.59 -34.85 10.01
C VAL A 352 13.43 -34.23 11.11
N ILE A 353 13.37 -32.89 11.23
CA ILE A 353 14.06 -32.15 12.28
C ILE A 353 13.14 -32.12 13.51
N ARG A 354 13.71 -32.48 14.67
CA ARG A 354 13.08 -32.28 15.98
C ARG A 354 13.96 -31.42 16.86
N MET A 355 13.33 -30.76 17.81
CA MET A 355 14.01 -29.86 18.73
C MET A 355 13.92 -30.39 20.17
N LEU A 356 14.93 -30.08 20.96
CA LEU A 356 14.95 -30.38 22.41
C LEU A 356 13.86 -29.57 23.10
N GLN A 357 13.12 -30.18 24.00
CA GLN A 357 12.13 -29.49 24.82
C GLN A 357 12.82 -28.48 25.74
N GLU A 358 12.10 -27.42 26.11
CA GLU A 358 12.69 -26.29 26.84
C GLU A 358 13.24 -26.70 28.20
N ASP A 359 12.51 -27.52 28.96
CA ASP A 359 12.84 -27.95 30.32
C ASP A 359 13.14 -29.45 30.46
N ALA A 360 13.31 -30.14 29.34
CA ALA A 360 13.51 -31.61 29.33
C ALA A 360 14.83 -32.01 28.68
N LYS A 361 15.29 -33.21 29.03
CA LYS A 361 16.45 -33.82 28.35
C LYS A 361 16.08 -34.51 27.05
N ASP A 362 14.78 -34.60 26.75
CA ASP A 362 14.26 -35.37 25.63
C ASP A 362 13.87 -34.43 24.46
N PHE A 363 13.96 -34.96 23.25
CA PHE A 363 13.48 -34.31 22.05
C PHE A 363 11.96 -34.39 21.96
N ASN A 364 11.36 -33.30 21.43
CA ASN A 364 9.90 -33.25 21.25
C ASN A 364 9.45 -34.35 20.30
N LEU A 365 8.28 -34.93 20.57
CA LEU A 365 7.68 -35.98 19.70
C LEU A 365 7.19 -35.42 18.37
N PHE A 366 6.78 -34.12 18.38
CA PHE A 366 6.35 -33.43 17.17
C PHE A 366 7.56 -32.89 16.39
N PRO A 367 7.47 -32.85 15.06
CA PRO A 367 8.47 -32.21 14.21
C PRO A 367 8.60 -30.72 14.53
N ALA A 368 9.74 -30.13 14.23
CA ALA A 368 9.88 -28.67 14.22
C ALA A 368 9.11 -28.06 13.05
N LEU A 369 8.58 -26.84 13.22
CA LEU A 369 8.20 -26.00 12.10
C LEU A 369 9.48 -25.38 11.54
N VAL A 370 9.79 -25.66 10.28
CA VAL A 370 11.01 -25.17 9.64
C VAL A 370 10.67 -24.04 8.68
N LEU A 371 11.29 -22.89 8.91
CA LEU A 371 11.09 -21.69 8.11
C LEU A 371 12.38 -21.31 7.36
N VAL A 372 12.24 -20.83 6.14
CA VAL A 372 13.30 -20.13 5.41
C VAL A 372 12.76 -18.77 4.99
N ASP A 373 13.36 -17.70 5.49
CA ASP A 373 12.90 -16.31 5.29
C ASP A 373 11.36 -16.18 5.46
N GLY A 374 10.85 -16.68 6.58
CA GLY A 374 9.43 -16.59 6.96
C GLY A 374 8.50 -17.61 6.30
N VAL A 375 8.96 -18.34 5.30
CA VAL A 375 8.16 -19.36 4.59
C VAL A 375 8.34 -20.74 5.19
N ALA A 376 7.21 -21.43 5.47
CA ALA A 376 7.24 -22.77 6.02
C ALA A 376 7.54 -23.84 4.96
N PHE A 377 8.46 -24.73 5.29
CA PHE A 377 8.81 -25.90 4.50
C PHE A 377 8.50 -27.18 5.29
N TYR A 378 7.58 -27.98 4.77
CA TYR A 378 7.18 -29.23 5.39
C TYR A 378 8.09 -30.41 5.01
N ASN A 379 8.78 -30.33 3.86
CA ASN A 379 9.81 -31.24 3.47
C ASN A 379 11.17 -30.81 4.02
N HIS A 380 11.50 -31.25 5.23
CA HIS A 380 12.75 -30.88 5.88
C HIS A 380 14.00 -31.33 5.11
N SER A 381 13.90 -32.36 4.25
CA SER A 381 15.03 -32.83 3.44
C SER A 381 15.51 -31.76 2.46
N GLU A 382 14.61 -30.94 1.93
CA GLU A 382 14.96 -29.85 1.01
C GLU A 382 15.71 -28.74 1.75
N VAL A 383 15.24 -28.37 2.93
CA VAL A 383 15.90 -27.35 3.77
C VAL A 383 17.27 -27.82 4.23
N LEU A 384 17.38 -29.10 4.61
CA LEU A 384 18.65 -29.70 5.02
C LEU A 384 19.70 -29.71 3.86
N ALA A 385 19.24 -29.89 2.62
CA ALA A 385 20.07 -29.84 1.42
C ALA A 385 20.38 -28.40 0.96
N TYR A 386 19.74 -27.39 1.55
CA TYR A 386 19.93 -26.00 1.14
C TYR A 386 21.35 -25.51 1.39
N ASN A 387 21.84 -24.61 0.51
CA ASN A 387 23.17 -24.05 0.59
C ASN A 387 23.36 -23.16 1.83
N ALA A 388 24.10 -23.66 2.81
CA ALA A 388 24.35 -22.95 4.08
C ALA A 388 25.07 -21.61 3.89
N ARG A 389 25.75 -21.37 2.77
CA ARG A 389 26.42 -20.10 2.47
C ARG A 389 25.44 -18.96 2.20
N GLN A 390 24.19 -19.27 1.86
CA GLN A 390 23.13 -18.28 1.70
C GLN A 390 22.54 -17.87 3.05
N VAL A 391 22.63 -18.71 4.08
CA VAL A 391 22.05 -18.50 5.41
C VAL A 391 22.96 -17.62 6.26
N GLN A 392 22.38 -16.56 6.84
CA GLN A 392 23.05 -15.67 7.77
C GLN A 392 22.80 -16.10 9.23
N TYR A 393 21.53 -16.34 9.58
CA TYR A 393 21.14 -16.74 10.93
C TYR A 393 20.33 -18.03 10.93
N ILE A 394 20.52 -18.82 12.00
CA ILE A 394 19.60 -19.89 12.40
C ILE A 394 19.08 -19.53 13.79
N HIS A 395 17.76 -19.30 13.88
CA HIS A 395 17.06 -19.04 15.12
C HIS A 395 16.31 -20.27 15.58
N GLN A 396 16.43 -20.62 16.84
CA GLN A 396 15.69 -21.69 17.50
C GLN A 396 14.69 -21.08 18.47
N TYR A 397 13.42 -21.46 18.33
CA TYR A 397 12.36 -21.15 19.28
C TYR A 397 11.90 -22.47 19.87
N ARG A 398 12.29 -22.75 21.11
CA ARG A 398 11.94 -23.97 21.80
C ARG A 398 10.56 -23.84 22.41
N GLY A 399 9.86 -24.96 22.58
CA GLY A 399 8.50 -25.00 23.08
C GLY A 399 7.57 -25.77 22.16
N SER A 400 6.28 -25.76 22.46
CA SER A 400 5.25 -26.35 21.63
C SER A 400 4.45 -25.23 20.99
N PHE A 401 4.29 -25.30 19.67
CA PHE A 401 3.58 -24.32 18.89
C PHE A 401 2.43 -24.98 18.15
N ALA A 402 1.30 -24.28 18.05
CA ALA A 402 0.17 -24.69 17.24
C ALA A 402 0.00 -23.73 16.07
N LEU A 403 -0.17 -24.28 14.88
CA LEU A 403 -0.52 -23.54 13.67
C LEU A 403 -1.73 -24.22 13.06
N GLY A 404 -2.88 -23.60 13.19
CA GLY A 404 -4.15 -24.24 12.88
C GLY A 404 -4.38 -25.50 13.73
N GLU A 405 -4.63 -26.63 13.07
CA GLU A 405 -4.80 -27.93 13.71
C GLU A 405 -3.49 -28.70 13.92
N MET A 406 -2.35 -28.16 13.44
CA MET A 406 -1.05 -28.82 13.50
C MET A 406 -0.24 -28.37 14.72
N PHE A 407 0.43 -29.36 15.36
CA PHE A 407 1.33 -29.11 16.50
C PHE A 407 2.78 -29.33 16.08
N TYR A 408 3.64 -28.43 16.55
CA TYR A 408 5.07 -28.45 16.30
C TYR A 408 5.87 -28.42 17.60
N GLY A 409 6.97 -29.17 17.64
CA GLY A 409 7.85 -29.26 18.79
C GLY A 409 9.01 -28.27 18.74
N GLY A 410 8.71 -27.03 18.36
CA GLY A 410 9.67 -25.93 18.20
C GLY A 410 9.58 -25.31 16.81
N ILE A 411 10.24 -24.16 16.65
CA ILE A 411 10.41 -23.47 15.35
C ILE A 411 11.89 -23.32 15.08
N LEU A 412 12.31 -23.73 13.88
CA LEU A 412 13.65 -23.52 13.35
C LEU A 412 13.55 -22.52 12.19
N SER A 413 14.03 -21.30 12.38
CA SER A 413 13.95 -20.25 11.35
C SER A 413 15.35 -19.97 10.79
N LEU A 414 15.50 -20.17 9.48
CA LEU A 414 16.68 -19.85 8.70
C LEU A 414 16.48 -18.49 8.05
N ILE A 415 17.37 -17.57 8.30
CA ILE A 415 17.34 -16.23 7.72
C ILE A 415 18.50 -16.13 6.74
N THR A 416 18.21 -15.87 5.47
CA THR A 416 19.25 -15.67 4.45
C THR A 416 19.78 -14.23 4.49
N HIS A 417 20.98 -14.02 3.93
CA HIS A 417 21.56 -12.68 3.81
C HIS A 417 20.60 -11.71 3.07
N ARG A 418 19.93 -12.20 2.03
CA ARG A 418 19.02 -11.42 1.19
C ARG A 418 17.59 -11.33 1.74
N GLY A 419 17.16 -12.27 2.58
CA GLY A 419 15.78 -12.35 3.04
C GLY A 419 14.77 -12.70 1.95
N SER A 420 15.20 -13.42 0.90
CA SER A 420 14.39 -13.75 -0.28
C SER A 420 14.58 -15.18 -0.78
N MET A 421 15.01 -16.08 0.09
CA MET A 421 15.24 -17.51 -0.19
C MET A 421 16.01 -17.77 -1.50
N PRO A 422 17.17 -17.15 -1.72
CA PRO A 422 17.90 -17.28 -2.97
C PRO A 422 18.21 -18.77 -3.27
N ASP A 423 17.95 -19.19 -4.50
CA ASP A 423 18.19 -20.56 -5.00
C ASP A 423 17.42 -21.68 -4.26
N MET A 424 16.46 -21.32 -3.38
CA MET A 424 15.57 -22.31 -2.77
C MET A 424 14.58 -22.82 -3.80
N ARG A 425 14.45 -24.14 -3.92
CA ARG A 425 13.42 -24.74 -4.77
C ARG A 425 12.06 -24.51 -4.13
N ILE A 426 11.20 -23.82 -4.87
CA ILE A 426 9.78 -23.72 -4.56
C ILE A 426 9.13 -24.83 -5.35
N ASN A 427 8.47 -25.78 -4.67
CA ASN A 427 7.79 -26.89 -5.31
C ASN A 427 6.64 -26.40 -6.17
N ASP A 428 6.21 -27.18 -7.17
CA ASP A 428 5.11 -26.83 -8.10
C ASP A 428 3.78 -26.51 -7.41
N ASP A 429 3.63 -26.94 -6.18
CA ASP A 429 2.48 -26.72 -5.29
C ASP A 429 2.56 -25.43 -4.45
N MET A 430 3.73 -24.80 -4.39
CA MET A 430 3.93 -23.53 -3.72
C MET A 430 3.96 -22.42 -4.77
N GLN A 431 3.01 -21.51 -4.72
CA GLN A 431 2.98 -20.36 -5.62
C GLN A 431 3.57 -19.14 -4.93
N MET A 432 4.68 -18.64 -5.48
CA MET A 432 5.27 -17.37 -5.08
C MET A 432 4.82 -16.27 -6.04
N LEU A 433 4.35 -15.14 -5.49
CA LEU A 433 3.92 -13.97 -6.27
C LEU A 433 4.17 -12.68 -5.49
N ALA A 434 4.43 -11.60 -6.22
CA ALA A 434 4.44 -10.27 -5.66
C ALA A 434 2.99 -9.85 -5.34
N TYR A 435 2.74 -9.42 -4.11
CA TYR A 435 1.43 -9.01 -3.66
C TYR A 435 1.48 -7.63 -3.00
N GLU A 436 0.52 -6.79 -3.35
CA GLU A 436 0.37 -5.47 -2.76
C GLU A 436 -0.60 -5.55 -1.58
N PHE A 437 -0.10 -5.41 -0.37
CA PHE A 437 -0.89 -5.20 0.84
C PHE A 437 -1.33 -3.74 0.96
N PRO A 438 -2.21 -3.39 1.93
CA PRO A 438 -2.58 -2.00 2.15
C PRO A 438 -1.35 -1.13 2.43
N GLN A 439 -1.28 0.03 1.77
CA GLN A 439 -0.21 1.01 2.01
C GLN A 439 -0.30 1.54 3.45
N GLU A 440 0.84 1.52 4.14
CA GLU A 440 0.97 2.10 5.47
C GLU A 440 1.26 3.60 5.32
N ARG A 441 0.24 4.43 5.45
CA ARG A 441 0.30 5.91 5.55
C ARG A 441 1.59 6.52 4.99
N PRO A 442 1.77 6.59 3.68
CA PRO A 442 2.99 7.11 3.09
C PRO A 442 3.23 8.55 3.54
N VAL A 443 4.48 8.89 3.81
CA VAL A 443 4.87 10.24 4.26
C VAL A 443 5.16 11.11 3.05
N PHE A 444 4.50 12.27 3.00
CA PHE A 444 4.84 13.30 2.01
C PHE A 444 6.15 13.98 2.43
N HIS A 445 7.20 13.74 1.65
CA HIS A 445 8.53 14.29 1.94
C HIS A 445 8.71 15.67 1.33
N MET A 446 9.13 16.62 2.15
CA MET A 446 9.59 17.92 1.70
C MET A 446 11.00 18.22 2.25
N PRO A 447 11.88 18.85 1.45
CA PRO A 447 13.21 19.27 1.93
C PRO A 447 13.10 20.33 3.02
N ALA A 448 13.92 20.20 4.06
CA ALA A 448 13.99 21.19 5.15
C ALA A 448 15.07 22.25 4.83
N TYR A 449 14.75 23.22 4.01
CA TYR A 449 15.68 24.29 3.61
C TYR A 449 16.06 25.29 4.73
N GLY A 450 15.53 25.11 5.92
CA GLY A 450 16.07 25.73 7.13
C GLY A 450 17.50 25.30 7.46
N ASN A 451 17.92 24.11 7.00
CA ASN A 451 19.32 23.68 7.06
C ASN A 451 20.10 24.30 5.89
N PRO A 452 21.18 25.11 6.15
CA PRO A 452 21.97 25.75 5.13
C PRO A 452 22.61 24.80 4.11
N GLU A 453 23.02 23.58 4.54
CA GLU A 453 23.62 22.57 3.67
C GLU A 453 22.60 22.02 2.67
N ILE A 454 21.37 21.77 3.12
CA ILE A 454 20.27 21.31 2.26
C ILE A 454 19.87 22.43 1.30
N LYS A 455 19.80 23.68 1.79
CA LYS A 455 19.48 24.84 0.96
C LYS A 455 20.53 25.09 -0.13
N ALA A 456 21.81 24.90 0.18
CA ALA A 456 22.93 25.06 -0.76
C ALA A 456 23.13 23.83 -1.67
N SER A 457 22.37 22.77 -1.49
CA SER A 457 22.47 21.57 -2.30
C SER A 457 22.25 21.87 -3.78
N ARG A 458 23.13 21.32 -4.64
CA ARG A 458 22.97 21.39 -6.11
C ARG A 458 21.90 20.41 -6.64
N LYS A 459 21.32 19.56 -5.79
CA LYS A 459 20.23 18.68 -6.17
C LYS A 459 18.99 19.53 -6.42
N PRO A 460 18.45 19.55 -7.66
CA PRO A 460 17.28 20.37 -7.96
C PRO A 460 16.02 19.78 -7.28
N ASP A 461 15.14 20.69 -6.86
CA ASP A 461 13.82 20.36 -6.31
C ASP A 461 12.74 20.69 -7.33
N PHE A 462 12.24 19.68 -8.01
CA PHE A 462 11.22 19.82 -9.05
C PHE A 462 9.81 19.44 -8.56
N ARG A 463 9.54 19.58 -7.25
CA ARG A 463 8.20 19.31 -6.72
C ARG A 463 7.17 20.27 -7.27
N HIS A 464 6.14 19.72 -7.87
CA HIS A 464 4.95 20.43 -8.32
C HIS A 464 3.95 20.62 -7.17
N THR A 465 3.78 19.62 -6.31
CA THR A 465 3.08 19.71 -5.04
C THR A 465 4.10 20.07 -3.96
N LEU A 466 4.00 21.28 -3.38
CA LEU A 466 4.92 21.75 -2.34
C LEU A 466 4.61 21.13 -1.00
N TYR A 467 3.32 21.00 -0.70
CA TYR A 467 2.84 20.49 0.58
C TYR A 467 1.55 19.68 0.39
N TRP A 468 1.45 18.59 1.10
CA TRP A 468 0.22 17.84 1.24
C TRP A 468 0.15 17.24 2.65
N ALA A 469 -0.94 17.56 3.36
CA ALA A 469 -1.24 16.99 4.66
C ALA A 469 -2.67 16.44 4.66
N PRO A 470 -2.81 15.12 4.86
CA PRO A 470 -4.13 14.47 4.90
C PRO A 470 -4.95 14.86 6.13
N SER A 471 -4.30 15.42 7.17
CA SER A 471 -4.96 15.93 8.37
C SER A 471 -4.20 17.11 8.93
N VAL A 472 -4.86 18.25 9.02
CA VAL A 472 -4.38 19.47 9.69
C VAL A 472 -5.35 19.91 10.78
N GLN A 473 -6.18 19.00 11.27
CA GLN A 473 -7.14 19.25 12.34
C GLN A 473 -6.42 19.68 13.64
N GLY A 474 -6.97 20.67 14.33
CA GLY A 474 -6.38 21.21 15.56
C GLY A 474 -5.11 22.05 15.35
N GLN A 475 -4.81 22.43 14.10
CA GLN A 475 -3.69 23.32 13.76
C GLN A 475 -4.25 24.67 13.30
N GLU A 476 -3.55 25.75 13.60
CA GLU A 476 -3.88 27.11 13.16
C GLU A 476 -3.08 27.52 11.92
N GLY A 477 -2.06 26.76 11.55
CA GLY A 477 -1.19 27.04 10.42
C GLY A 477 -0.16 25.95 10.18
N VAL A 478 0.55 26.04 9.03
CA VAL A 478 1.64 25.15 8.65
C VAL A 478 2.78 25.91 8.02
N GLU A 479 3.96 25.34 8.11
CA GLU A 479 5.18 25.86 7.48
C GLU A 479 5.75 24.83 6.49
N PHE A 480 6.13 25.30 5.32
CA PHE A 480 6.78 24.48 4.30
C PHE A 480 7.75 25.33 3.47
N TYR A 481 8.36 24.74 2.45
CA TYR A 481 9.33 25.43 1.59
C TYR A 481 8.92 25.35 0.12
N THR A 482 9.14 26.43 -0.61
CA THR A 482 9.05 26.48 -2.07
C THR A 482 10.08 25.55 -2.71
N SER A 483 9.84 25.17 -3.96
CA SER A 483 10.76 24.38 -4.79
C SER A 483 11.62 25.26 -5.69
N ASP A 484 12.35 24.66 -6.61
CA ASP A 484 13.11 25.37 -7.66
C ASP A 484 12.22 25.70 -8.88
N LEU A 485 10.91 25.52 -8.79
CA LEU A 485 9.96 25.83 -9.85
C LEU A 485 9.26 27.16 -9.56
N ALA A 486 9.57 28.19 -10.37
CA ALA A 486 8.87 29.46 -10.33
C ALA A 486 7.44 29.32 -10.92
N GLY A 487 6.52 30.14 -10.46
CA GLY A 487 5.13 30.18 -10.95
C GLY A 487 4.12 30.49 -9.85
N THR A 488 2.83 30.44 -10.18
CA THR A 488 1.73 30.61 -9.25
C THR A 488 1.42 29.27 -8.56
N TYR A 489 1.23 29.33 -7.26
CA TYR A 489 0.83 28.18 -6.44
C TYR A 489 -0.51 28.46 -5.77
N GLU A 490 -1.34 27.42 -5.71
CA GLU A 490 -2.63 27.44 -5.04
C GLU A 490 -2.57 26.54 -3.81
N ALA A 491 -2.86 27.10 -2.65
CA ALA A 491 -3.11 26.37 -1.43
C ALA A 491 -4.63 26.13 -1.32
N THR A 492 -5.04 24.87 -1.14
CA THR A 492 -6.43 24.49 -1.01
C THR A 492 -6.63 23.76 0.32
N LEU A 493 -7.45 24.34 1.20
CA LEU A 493 -7.90 23.71 2.43
C LEU A 493 -9.30 23.14 2.19
N GLN A 494 -9.45 21.84 2.37
CA GLN A 494 -10.70 21.10 2.15
C GLN A 494 -11.08 20.30 3.39
N GLY A 495 -12.39 20.17 3.67
CA GLY A 495 -12.83 19.41 4.81
C GLY A 495 -14.34 19.30 4.93
N ILE A 496 -14.75 18.87 6.12
CA ILE A 496 -16.15 18.77 6.55
C ILE A 496 -16.26 19.41 7.91
N SER A 497 -17.18 20.38 8.05
CA SER A 497 -17.51 20.99 9.33
C SER A 497 -18.30 20.03 10.23
N GLU A 498 -18.46 20.34 11.50
CA GLU A 498 -19.26 19.52 12.45
C GLU A 498 -20.69 19.29 11.97
N ASP A 499 -21.30 20.29 11.33
CA ASP A 499 -22.65 20.21 10.77
C ASP A 499 -22.73 19.51 9.40
N GLY A 500 -21.63 18.86 8.96
CA GLY A 500 -21.57 18.06 7.74
C GLY A 500 -21.42 18.86 6.44
N LYS A 501 -21.19 20.17 6.50
CA LYS A 501 -21.00 20.99 5.30
C LYS A 501 -19.57 20.89 4.78
N LYS A 502 -19.44 20.91 3.45
CA LYS A 502 -18.13 20.95 2.81
C LYS A 502 -17.44 22.29 3.08
N ILE A 503 -16.18 22.22 3.48
CA ILE A 503 -15.26 23.35 3.59
C ILE A 503 -14.34 23.28 2.38
N GLU A 504 -14.24 24.38 1.61
CA GLU A 504 -13.25 24.52 0.55
C GLU A 504 -12.81 26.00 0.49
N VAL A 505 -11.54 26.22 0.75
CA VAL A 505 -10.97 27.56 0.76
C VAL A 505 -9.64 27.54 0.04
N LYS A 506 -9.38 28.58 -0.75
CA LYS A 506 -8.20 28.70 -1.59
C LYS A 506 -7.44 29.98 -1.34
N CYS A 507 -6.13 29.93 -1.42
CA CYS A 507 -5.20 31.05 -1.36
C CYS A 507 -4.12 30.88 -2.42
N GLU A 508 -3.81 31.95 -3.15
CA GLU A 508 -2.75 31.94 -4.16
C GLU A 508 -1.56 32.80 -3.73
N PHE A 509 -0.36 32.35 -4.10
CA PHE A 509 0.89 33.09 -3.96
C PHE A 509 1.83 32.78 -5.13
N GLU A 510 2.82 33.64 -5.34
CA GLU A 510 3.78 33.53 -6.46
C GLU A 510 5.16 33.15 -5.95
N VAL A 511 5.87 32.31 -6.71
CA VAL A 511 7.28 31.97 -6.51
C VAL A 511 8.09 32.48 -7.68
N ARG A 512 9.15 33.24 -7.42
CA ARG A 512 10.03 33.87 -8.42
C ARG A 512 11.48 33.48 -8.28
#